data_e6b1d0632e25762ad2de210f7b265caf
#
_entry.id   e6b1d0632e25762ad2de210f7b265caf
#
_cell.length_a   1.000
_cell.length_b   1.000
_cell.length_c   1.000
_cell.angle_alpha   90.00
_cell.angle_beta   90.00
_cell.angle_gamma   90.00
#
_symmetry.space_group_name_H-M   'P 1'
#
loop_
_entity.id
_entity.type
_entity.pdbx_description
1 polymer ?
#
loop_
_entity_poly.entity_id
_entity_poly.type
_entity_poly.pdbx_seq_one_letter_code
_entity_poly.pdbx_strand_id
1 'polypeptide(L)'
;MDRVEADNQSRRGDADPGHRLSGKRAFVTGAGTAPGGGLLGIGEAIAVLFASQGAGVAVADVSAERAAATVSLINDAGGEGVAVAGDLSSEADNARCVEEAVRALGGLDTVVNNVALSGGGGSPTTVDLDVWERVMAVNVRAAMLTARHAIPHLRHSGGGSIINISSIAATRALGAGAYAASKAAIQALTRDWALIHGQDRIRANCIVVGHAYTPMGVTDEAGRERRRLASLLGTEGVAWDIAWPAVFLASDESRWISGADLPVDAGATATTALGIHTLNRSGRTDGELGPSIPPSTSSTSPVT
;
A
#
# COMPACT_ATOMS: atom_id res chain seq x y z
N MET A 1 37.75 -15.30 11.46
CA MET A 1 36.32 -15.43 11.30
C MET A 1 35.84 -14.15 10.64
N ASP A 2 35.44 -14.25 9.37
CA ASP A 2 35.19 -13.08 8.52
C ASP A 2 33.95 -12.33 9.01
N ARG A 3 33.96 -11.01 8.88
CA ARG A 3 32.85 -10.11 9.27
C ARG A 3 31.52 -10.53 8.63
N VAL A 4 31.57 -11.18 7.48
CA VAL A 4 30.43 -11.74 6.73
C VAL A 4 29.87 -13.00 7.38
N GLU A 5 30.72 -13.86 7.99
CA GLU A 5 30.25 -15.07 8.72
C GLU A 5 29.63 -14.74 10.07
N ALA A 6 30.18 -13.76 10.78
CA ALA A 6 29.59 -13.27 12.03
C ALA A 6 28.23 -12.59 11.78
N ASP A 7 28.11 -11.83 10.69
CA ASP A 7 26.88 -11.19 10.25
C ASP A 7 25.82 -12.21 9.78
N ASN A 8 26.23 -13.33 9.15
CA ASN A 8 25.36 -14.43 8.78
C ASN A 8 24.86 -15.28 9.97
N GLN A 9 25.66 -15.41 11.03
CA GLN A 9 25.25 -16.14 12.24
C GLN A 9 24.31 -15.30 13.11
N SER A 10 24.51 -13.98 13.22
CA SER A 10 23.59 -13.09 13.92
C SER A 10 22.23 -12.91 13.20
N ARG A 11 22.15 -13.30 11.93
CA ARG A 11 20.99 -13.13 11.03
C ARG A 11 20.05 -14.35 10.98
N ARG A 12 20.41 -15.47 11.56
CA ARG A 12 19.47 -16.54 11.94
C ARG A 12 18.79 -16.16 13.26
N GLY A 13 18.30 -14.88 13.27
CA GLY A 13 17.63 -14.34 14.44
C GLY A 13 16.46 -15.22 14.83
N ASP A 14 16.32 -15.41 16.12
CA ASP A 14 15.18 -15.96 16.86
C ASP A 14 13.90 -15.15 16.60
N ALA A 15 13.54 -14.95 15.32
CA ALA A 15 12.25 -14.37 14.97
C ALA A 15 11.19 -15.38 15.39
N ASP A 16 10.54 -15.11 16.50
CA ASP A 16 9.30 -15.78 16.86
C ASP A 16 8.35 -15.65 15.65
N PRO A 17 7.99 -16.76 14.96
CA PRO A 17 7.16 -16.70 13.77
C PRO A 17 5.77 -16.09 14.03
N GLY A 18 5.42 -15.84 15.30
CA GLY A 18 4.18 -15.16 15.71
C GLY A 18 4.30 -13.66 15.91
N HIS A 19 5.52 -13.07 15.98
CA HIS A 19 5.72 -11.64 16.27
C HIS A 19 6.78 -11.00 15.39
N ARG A 20 6.52 -10.96 14.08
CA ARG A 20 7.46 -10.45 13.05
C ARG A 20 7.84 -8.97 13.21
N LEU A 21 7.05 -8.20 13.96
CA LEU A 21 7.25 -6.78 14.24
C LEU A 21 7.51 -6.49 15.72
N SER A 22 7.96 -7.49 16.49
CA SER A 22 8.26 -7.32 17.92
C SER A 22 9.21 -6.15 18.15
N GLY A 23 8.80 -5.22 19.02
CA GLY A 23 9.56 -4.01 19.36
C GLY A 23 9.61 -2.93 18.28
N LYS A 24 8.95 -3.10 17.14
CA LYS A 24 8.79 -2.02 16.13
C LYS A 24 7.72 -1.03 16.59
N ARG A 25 7.86 0.22 16.14
CA ARG A 25 6.98 1.36 16.45
C ARG A 25 6.51 1.96 15.15
N ALA A 26 5.22 1.85 14.87
CA ALA A 26 4.65 2.17 13.57
C ALA A 26 3.67 3.36 13.64
N PHE A 27 3.76 4.26 12.67
CA PHE A 27 2.78 5.33 12.42
C PHE A 27 2.01 5.00 11.15
N VAL A 28 0.71 4.70 11.28
CA VAL A 28 -0.16 4.30 10.16
C VAL A 28 -1.19 5.38 9.89
N THR A 29 -1.15 5.99 8.70
CA THR A 29 -2.02 7.10 8.30
C THR A 29 -3.30 6.64 7.62
N GLY A 30 -4.43 7.32 7.91
CA GLY A 30 -5.75 6.93 7.39
C GLY A 30 -6.16 5.54 7.88
N ALA A 31 -5.90 5.25 9.16
CA ALA A 31 -6.08 3.94 9.76
C ALA A 31 -7.30 3.86 10.72
N GLY A 32 -8.14 4.90 10.73
CA GLY A 32 -9.39 4.87 11.48
C GLY A 32 -10.43 3.94 10.87
N THR A 33 -11.24 3.32 11.72
CA THR A 33 -12.37 2.46 11.32
C THR A 33 -13.34 3.20 10.40
N ALA A 34 -13.77 2.56 9.32
CA ALA A 34 -14.69 3.18 8.37
C ALA A 34 -16.07 3.45 9.00
N PRO A 35 -16.76 4.56 8.64
CA PRO A 35 -18.10 4.85 9.13
C PRO A 35 -19.08 3.71 8.80
N GLY A 36 -19.95 3.38 9.74
CA GLY A 36 -21.00 2.39 9.56
C GLY A 36 -20.60 0.93 9.81
N GLY A 37 -19.32 0.64 10.06
CA GLY A 37 -18.84 -0.71 10.36
C GLY A 37 -18.92 -1.68 9.17
N GLY A 38 -18.47 -2.89 9.36
CA GLY A 38 -18.67 -4.02 8.44
C GLY A 38 -17.63 -4.19 7.34
N LEU A 39 -17.08 -3.13 6.76
CA LEU A 39 -16.04 -3.25 5.73
C LEU A 39 -14.72 -2.64 6.21
N LEU A 40 -13.70 -3.50 6.27
CA LEU A 40 -12.37 -3.12 6.79
C LEU A 40 -11.60 -2.23 5.80
N GLY A 41 -11.04 -1.12 6.30
CA GLY A 41 -10.13 -0.27 5.55
C GLY A 41 -8.71 -0.86 5.50
N ILE A 42 -7.94 -0.52 4.44
CA ILE A 42 -6.55 -1.00 4.31
C ILE A 42 -5.69 -0.52 5.50
N GLY A 43 -5.79 0.77 5.86
CA GLY A 43 -5.02 1.33 6.99
C GLY A 43 -5.39 0.70 8.33
N GLU A 44 -6.68 0.47 8.57
CA GLU A 44 -7.20 -0.22 9.75
C GLU A 44 -6.65 -1.66 9.82
N ALA A 45 -6.73 -2.42 8.72
CA ALA A 45 -6.19 -3.78 8.65
C ALA A 45 -4.68 -3.83 8.91
N ILE A 46 -3.92 -2.87 8.34
CA ILE A 46 -2.48 -2.76 8.59
C ILE A 46 -2.20 -2.48 10.06
N ALA A 47 -2.92 -1.52 10.67
CA ALA A 47 -2.71 -1.14 12.07
C ALA A 47 -2.99 -2.32 13.02
N VAL A 48 -4.14 -2.99 12.84
CA VAL A 48 -4.51 -4.16 13.66
C VAL A 48 -3.53 -5.31 13.46
N LEU A 49 -3.13 -5.59 12.21
CA LEU A 49 -2.19 -6.68 11.93
C LEU A 49 -0.78 -6.36 12.47
N PHE A 50 -0.30 -5.12 12.36
CA PHE A 50 0.99 -4.71 12.91
C PHE A 50 1.02 -4.92 14.43
N ALA A 51 -0.03 -4.50 15.12
CA ALA A 51 -0.14 -4.69 16.57
C ALA A 51 -0.17 -6.19 16.94
N SER A 52 -0.91 -7.03 16.21
CA SER A 52 -0.93 -8.49 16.42
C SER A 52 0.42 -9.16 16.13
N GLN A 53 1.28 -8.52 15.36
CA GLN A 53 2.65 -8.96 15.09
C GLN A 53 3.68 -8.35 16.06
N GLY A 54 3.23 -7.70 17.14
CA GLY A 54 4.05 -7.21 18.24
C GLY A 54 4.58 -5.79 18.10
N ALA A 55 4.06 -4.99 17.15
CA ALA A 55 4.41 -3.58 17.05
C ALA A 55 3.54 -2.71 17.99
N GLY A 56 4.12 -1.64 18.55
CA GLY A 56 3.36 -0.49 19.03
C GLY A 56 2.88 0.36 17.84
N VAL A 57 1.58 0.69 17.78
CA VAL A 57 1.00 1.33 16.60
C VAL A 57 0.32 2.65 16.94
N ALA A 58 0.76 3.74 16.34
CA ALA A 58 0.03 5.00 16.32
C ALA A 58 -0.91 5.03 15.11
N VAL A 59 -2.20 5.05 15.39
CA VAL A 59 -3.31 5.07 14.43
C VAL A 59 -3.68 6.52 14.15
N ALA A 60 -3.35 7.03 12.97
CA ALA A 60 -3.65 8.41 12.59
C ALA A 60 -4.86 8.50 11.65
N ASP A 61 -5.82 9.35 12.00
CA ASP A 61 -6.98 9.66 11.16
C ASP A 61 -7.41 11.13 11.38
N VAL A 62 -8.13 11.70 10.44
CA VAL A 62 -8.72 13.03 10.60
C VAL A 62 -9.83 13.04 11.66
N SER A 63 -10.49 11.89 11.88
CA SER A 63 -11.50 11.69 12.92
C SER A 63 -10.88 11.01 14.15
N ALA A 64 -10.87 11.71 15.28
CA ALA A 64 -10.44 11.15 16.56
C ALA A 64 -11.25 9.92 16.97
N GLU A 65 -12.55 9.93 16.69
CA GLU A 65 -13.45 8.82 16.99
C GLU A 65 -13.08 7.56 16.20
N ARG A 66 -12.80 7.69 14.90
CA ARG A 66 -12.40 6.57 14.05
C ARG A 66 -11.03 6.01 14.44
N ALA A 67 -10.08 6.88 14.76
CA ALA A 67 -8.76 6.46 15.25
C ALA A 67 -8.90 5.69 16.57
N ALA A 68 -9.69 6.20 17.52
CA ALA A 68 -9.94 5.56 18.81
C ALA A 68 -10.63 4.20 18.66
N ALA A 69 -11.57 4.05 17.71
CA ALA A 69 -12.23 2.78 17.45
C ALA A 69 -11.23 1.69 16.99
N THR A 70 -10.31 2.01 16.09
CA THR A 70 -9.24 1.08 15.69
C THR A 70 -8.31 0.75 16.86
N VAL A 71 -7.97 1.74 17.68
CA VAL A 71 -7.14 1.51 18.88
C VAL A 71 -7.84 0.59 19.88
N SER A 72 -9.15 0.73 20.05
CA SER A 72 -9.91 -0.22 20.88
C SER A 72 -9.78 -1.65 20.37
N LEU A 73 -9.92 -1.89 19.07
CA LEU A 73 -9.74 -3.21 18.47
C LEU A 73 -8.32 -3.78 18.72
N ILE A 74 -7.29 -2.93 18.64
CA ILE A 74 -5.91 -3.31 18.92
C ILE A 74 -5.75 -3.71 20.38
N ASN A 75 -6.21 -2.88 21.31
CA ASN A 75 -6.04 -3.09 22.75
C ASN A 75 -6.87 -4.28 23.27
N ASP A 76 -8.09 -4.45 22.75
CA ASP A 76 -8.96 -5.60 23.07
C ASP A 76 -8.35 -6.94 22.63
N ALA A 77 -7.51 -6.91 21.57
CA ALA A 77 -6.73 -8.06 21.11
C ALA A 77 -5.38 -8.22 21.84
N GLY A 78 -5.08 -7.40 22.84
CA GLY A 78 -3.83 -7.44 23.63
C GLY A 78 -2.64 -6.77 22.99
N GLY A 79 -2.84 -5.97 21.92
CA GLY A 79 -1.80 -5.17 21.27
C GLY A 79 -1.61 -3.81 21.95
N GLU A 80 -0.68 -3.01 21.42
CA GLU A 80 -0.40 -1.64 21.88
C GLU A 80 -0.80 -0.63 20.79
N GLY A 81 -1.85 0.16 21.03
CA GLY A 81 -2.36 1.16 20.09
C GLY A 81 -2.50 2.54 20.73
N VAL A 82 -2.19 3.60 19.95
CA VAL A 82 -2.37 5.00 20.33
C VAL A 82 -3.11 5.75 19.22
N ALA A 83 -4.18 6.46 19.58
CA ALA A 83 -4.95 7.26 18.61
C ALA A 83 -4.32 8.66 18.46
N VAL A 84 -4.16 9.10 17.22
CA VAL A 84 -3.66 10.43 16.85
C VAL A 84 -4.61 11.04 15.82
N ALA A 85 -5.14 12.24 16.10
CA ALA A 85 -6.12 12.89 15.23
C ALA A 85 -5.59 14.16 14.59
N GLY A 86 -5.76 14.30 13.26
CA GLY A 86 -5.37 15.51 12.53
C GLY A 86 -5.53 15.41 11.03
N ASP A 87 -5.66 16.55 10.35
CA ASP A 87 -5.59 16.63 8.88
C ASP A 87 -4.13 16.57 8.43
N LEU A 88 -3.67 15.41 8.02
CA LEU A 88 -2.28 15.19 7.60
C LEU A 88 -1.88 15.97 6.33
N SER A 89 -2.82 16.58 5.62
CA SER A 89 -2.52 17.52 4.53
C SER A 89 -2.13 18.91 5.02
N SER A 90 -2.38 19.22 6.31
CA SER A 90 -1.90 20.41 7.02
C SER A 90 -0.52 20.16 7.60
N GLU A 91 0.46 21.04 7.34
CA GLU A 91 1.82 20.88 7.86
C GLU A 91 1.87 20.89 9.40
N ALA A 92 1.12 21.81 10.03
CA ALA A 92 1.09 21.93 11.48
C ALA A 92 0.48 20.68 12.14
N ASP A 93 -0.63 20.18 11.61
CA ASP A 93 -1.25 18.96 12.12
C ASP A 93 -0.38 17.73 11.88
N ASN A 94 0.24 17.61 10.71
CA ASN A 94 1.12 16.49 10.39
C ASN A 94 2.33 16.43 11.34
N ALA A 95 3.00 17.58 11.54
CA ALA A 95 4.11 17.69 12.50
C ALA A 95 3.67 17.27 13.92
N ARG A 96 2.55 17.82 14.40
CA ARG A 96 1.99 17.48 15.71
C ARG A 96 1.67 15.99 15.82
N CYS A 97 1.01 15.41 14.81
CA CYS A 97 0.63 14.00 14.83
C CYS A 97 1.84 13.07 14.88
N VAL A 98 2.90 13.36 14.13
CA VAL A 98 4.14 12.57 14.17
C VAL A 98 4.80 12.68 15.54
N GLU A 99 4.90 13.89 16.12
CA GLU A 99 5.49 14.10 17.44
C GLU A 99 4.68 13.42 18.57
N GLU A 100 3.34 13.43 18.49
CA GLU A 100 2.48 12.72 19.41
C GLU A 100 2.70 11.21 19.35
N ALA A 101 2.79 10.64 18.14
CA ALA A 101 3.08 9.23 17.92
C ALA A 101 4.47 8.83 18.48
N VAL A 102 5.50 9.60 18.17
CA VAL A 102 6.87 9.38 18.69
C VAL A 102 6.92 9.43 20.20
N ARG A 103 6.26 10.41 20.82
CA ARG A 103 6.22 10.54 22.28
C ARG A 103 5.51 9.37 22.94
N ALA A 104 4.37 8.95 22.38
CA ALA A 104 3.56 7.89 22.94
C ALA A 104 4.23 6.51 22.80
N LEU A 105 4.88 6.24 21.67
CA LEU A 105 5.55 4.95 21.39
C LEU A 105 7.03 4.91 21.85
N GLY A 106 7.58 6.04 22.30
CA GLY A 106 9.00 6.12 22.66
C GLY A 106 9.97 6.09 21.47
N GLY A 107 9.50 6.38 20.26
CA GLY A 107 10.28 6.44 19.02
C GLY A 107 9.46 6.04 17.79
N LEU A 108 10.14 5.87 16.64
CA LEU A 108 9.49 5.50 15.38
C LEU A 108 10.46 4.69 14.50
N ASP A 109 9.97 3.54 14.01
CA ASP A 109 10.73 2.64 13.12
C ASP A 109 10.05 2.42 11.77
N THR A 110 8.72 2.63 11.72
CA THR A 110 7.93 2.33 10.53
C THR A 110 6.90 3.41 10.28
N VAL A 111 6.77 3.82 9.03
CA VAL A 111 5.72 4.74 8.55
C VAL A 111 4.93 4.07 7.44
N VAL A 112 3.60 4.10 7.54
CA VAL A 112 2.71 3.67 6.47
C VAL A 112 1.88 4.86 5.97
N ASN A 113 2.20 5.34 4.77
CA ASN A 113 1.45 6.38 4.07
C ASN A 113 0.28 5.73 3.33
N ASN A 114 -0.85 5.59 4.01
CA ASN A 114 -2.04 4.96 3.46
C ASN A 114 -3.17 5.97 3.21
N VAL A 115 -3.25 7.09 3.98
CA VAL A 115 -4.34 8.06 3.79
C VAL A 115 -4.51 8.45 2.32
N ALA A 116 -5.74 8.42 1.84
CA ALA A 116 -6.05 8.81 0.47
C ALA A 116 -7.51 9.21 0.29
N LEU A 117 -7.76 10.05 -0.70
CA LEU A 117 -9.06 10.34 -1.27
C LEU A 117 -9.11 9.82 -2.71
N SER A 118 -10.25 9.28 -3.12
CA SER A 118 -10.59 9.07 -4.52
C SER A 118 -11.27 10.31 -5.10
N GLY A 119 -11.26 10.47 -6.43
CA GLY A 119 -11.96 11.56 -7.10
C GLY A 119 -11.09 12.27 -8.14
N GLY A 120 -11.61 13.37 -8.69
CA GLY A 120 -10.96 14.16 -9.74
C GLY A 120 -10.75 13.39 -11.04
N GLY A 121 -11.62 12.40 -11.31
CA GLY A 121 -11.67 11.67 -12.58
C GLY A 121 -12.41 12.45 -13.67
N GLY A 122 -12.41 11.90 -14.90
CA GLY A 122 -13.10 12.49 -16.05
C GLY A 122 -12.18 13.20 -17.04
N SER A 123 -12.79 13.99 -17.94
CA SER A 123 -12.08 14.73 -18.97
C SER A 123 -11.32 15.92 -18.36
N PRO A 124 -10.11 16.24 -18.84
CA PRO A 124 -9.40 17.47 -18.46
C PRO A 124 -10.20 18.76 -18.69
N THR A 125 -11.17 18.73 -19.59
CA THR A 125 -12.03 19.89 -19.91
C THR A 125 -13.16 20.11 -18.90
N THR A 126 -13.44 19.13 -18.02
CA THR A 126 -14.57 19.16 -17.09
C THR A 126 -14.19 18.78 -15.65
N VAL A 127 -12.89 18.51 -15.40
CA VAL A 127 -12.44 18.16 -14.06
C VAL A 127 -12.66 19.34 -13.09
N ASP A 128 -13.17 19.02 -11.91
CA ASP A 128 -13.29 19.98 -10.81
C ASP A 128 -11.89 20.21 -10.20
N LEU A 129 -11.40 21.46 -10.30
CA LEU A 129 -10.06 21.82 -9.84
C LEU A 129 -9.95 21.78 -8.30
N ASP A 130 -10.99 22.08 -7.56
CA ASP A 130 -10.96 22.00 -6.09
C ASP A 130 -10.84 20.56 -5.63
N VAL A 131 -11.55 19.64 -6.30
CA VAL A 131 -11.40 18.20 -6.07
C VAL A 131 -10.00 17.73 -6.45
N TRP A 132 -9.45 18.19 -7.58
CA TRP A 132 -8.09 17.89 -8.00
C TRP A 132 -7.06 18.29 -6.92
N GLU A 133 -7.11 19.55 -6.49
CA GLU A 133 -6.18 20.08 -5.49
C GLU A 133 -6.32 19.33 -4.15
N ARG A 134 -7.55 19.04 -3.73
CA ARG A 134 -7.79 18.29 -2.49
C ARG A 134 -7.22 16.87 -2.57
N VAL A 135 -7.40 16.16 -3.69
CA VAL A 135 -6.82 14.83 -3.89
C VAL A 135 -5.29 14.88 -3.84
N MET A 136 -4.66 15.84 -4.52
CA MET A 136 -3.20 16.02 -4.49
C MET A 136 -2.70 16.36 -3.09
N ALA A 137 -3.40 17.23 -2.37
CA ALA A 137 -3.03 17.59 -0.99
C ALA A 137 -3.08 16.39 -0.03
N VAL A 138 -4.14 15.58 -0.10
CA VAL A 138 -4.31 14.43 0.81
C VAL A 138 -3.43 13.25 0.40
N ASN A 139 -3.33 12.94 -0.91
CA ASN A 139 -2.64 11.73 -1.34
C ASN A 139 -1.12 11.89 -1.49
N VAL A 140 -0.66 13.10 -1.85
CA VAL A 140 0.76 13.33 -2.14
C VAL A 140 1.42 14.20 -1.07
N ARG A 141 0.84 15.41 -0.83
CA ARG A 141 1.42 16.34 0.15
C ARG A 141 1.43 15.76 1.56
N ALA A 142 0.36 15.08 2.00
CA ALA A 142 0.34 14.46 3.32
C ALA A 142 1.45 13.42 3.49
N ALA A 143 1.66 12.54 2.50
CA ALA A 143 2.73 11.55 2.54
C ALA A 143 4.13 12.20 2.59
N MET A 144 4.34 13.28 1.80
CA MET A 144 5.59 14.05 1.82
C MET A 144 5.81 14.72 3.19
N LEU A 145 4.78 15.33 3.78
CA LEU A 145 4.87 15.94 5.11
C LEU A 145 5.13 14.89 6.18
N THR A 146 4.46 13.74 6.12
CA THR A 146 4.70 12.63 7.06
C THR A 146 6.15 12.14 6.96
N ALA A 147 6.68 11.95 5.76
CA ALA A 147 8.08 11.59 5.57
C ALA A 147 9.03 12.67 6.11
N ARG A 148 8.74 13.96 5.84
CA ARG A 148 9.53 15.10 6.32
C ARG A 148 9.69 15.08 7.85
N HIS A 149 8.60 14.87 8.57
CA HIS A 149 8.61 14.89 10.03
C HIS A 149 9.05 13.56 10.65
N ALA A 150 8.79 12.42 10.02
CA ALA A 150 9.16 11.10 10.53
C ALA A 150 10.65 10.73 10.30
N ILE A 151 11.27 11.13 9.19
CA ILE A 151 12.64 10.75 8.84
C ILE A 151 13.67 11.09 9.92
N PRO A 152 13.65 12.25 10.61
CA PRO A 152 14.56 12.50 11.71
C PRO A 152 14.47 11.45 12.84
N HIS A 153 13.26 11.01 13.16
CA HIS A 153 13.02 9.99 14.19
C HIS A 153 13.44 8.58 13.73
N LEU A 154 13.20 8.23 12.45
CA LEU A 154 13.70 6.99 11.86
C LEU A 154 15.25 6.93 11.91
N ARG A 155 15.94 8.04 11.61
CA ARG A 155 17.39 8.15 11.76
C ARG A 155 17.83 7.94 13.20
N HIS A 156 17.12 8.56 14.15
CA HIS A 156 17.43 8.42 15.58
C HIS A 156 17.26 6.97 16.05
N SER A 157 16.29 6.24 15.52
CA SER A 157 16.08 4.80 15.77
C SER A 157 17.11 3.90 15.06
N GLY A 158 18.04 4.50 14.29
CA GLY A 158 19.09 3.77 13.57
C GLY A 158 18.69 3.21 12.21
N GLY A 159 17.60 3.69 11.64
CA GLY A 159 17.01 3.29 10.36
C GLY A 159 15.52 2.98 10.48
N GLY A 160 14.90 2.50 9.40
CA GLY A 160 13.49 2.18 9.43
C GLY A 160 12.89 1.82 8.07
N SER A 161 11.57 1.75 8.02
CA SER A 161 10.81 1.41 6.81
C SER A 161 9.72 2.44 6.55
N ILE A 162 9.70 3.00 5.34
CA ILE A 162 8.58 3.80 4.81
C ILE A 162 7.82 2.94 3.80
N ILE A 163 6.53 2.74 4.04
CA ILE A 163 5.65 1.95 3.18
C ILE A 163 4.58 2.87 2.62
N ASN A 164 4.58 3.05 1.32
CA ASN A 164 3.61 3.88 0.63
C ASN A 164 2.52 3.01 -0.02
N ILE A 165 1.26 3.38 0.11
CA ILE A 165 0.14 2.68 -0.52
C ILE A 165 -0.25 3.39 -1.82
N SER A 166 0.09 2.76 -2.95
CA SER A 166 -0.29 3.19 -4.29
C SER A 166 -1.46 2.33 -4.83
N SER A 167 -1.67 2.36 -6.13
CA SER A 167 -2.74 1.64 -6.81
C SER A 167 -2.31 1.28 -8.23
N ILE A 168 -2.92 0.24 -8.80
CA ILE A 168 -2.81 -0.06 -10.23
C ILE A 168 -3.24 1.12 -11.12
N ALA A 169 -4.05 2.05 -10.60
CA ALA A 169 -4.42 3.29 -11.29
C ALA A 169 -3.20 4.16 -11.64
N ALA A 170 -2.06 4.01 -10.93
CA ALA A 170 -0.82 4.70 -11.23
C ALA A 170 -0.20 4.28 -12.58
N THR A 171 -0.48 3.06 -13.04
CA THR A 171 0.15 2.45 -14.23
C THR A 171 -0.84 1.96 -15.27
N ARG A 172 -2.14 1.98 -14.97
CA ARG A 172 -3.23 1.53 -15.85
C ARG A 172 -4.31 2.62 -15.96
N ALA A 173 -4.82 2.82 -17.15
CA ALA A 173 -5.89 3.79 -17.39
C ALA A 173 -7.22 3.27 -16.82
N LEU A 174 -7.69 3.89 -15.74
CA LEU A 174 -8.96 3.58 -15.08
C LEU A 174 -9.92 4.78 -15.06
N GLY A 175 -9.61 5.87 -15.78
CA GLY A 175 -10.40 7.10 -15.77
C GLY A 175 -10.36 7.85 -14.43
N ALA A 176 -9.36 7.60 -13.59
CA ALA A 176 -9.32 8.07 -12.20
C ALA A 176 -8.64 9.45 -12.01
N GLY A 177 -8.20 10.12 -13.10
CA GLY A 177 -7.72 11.51 -13.10
C GLY A 177 -6.71 11.84 -12.01
N ALA A 178 -7.07 12.78 -11.11
CA ALA A 178 -6.22 13.23 -10.01
C ALA A 178 -5.76 12.08 -9.10
N TYR A 179 -6.63 11.11 -8.83
CA TYR A 179 -6.26 9.94 -8.03
C TYR A 179 -5.15 9.14 -8.71
N ALA A 180 -5.26 8.85 -10.01
CA ALA A 180 -4.23 8.13 -10.74
C ALA A 180 -2.90 8.88 -10.75
N ALA A 181 -2.92 10.18 -11.03
CA ALA A 181 -1.75 11.05 -10.98
C ALA A 181 -1.09 11.07 -9.59
N SER A 182 -1.90 11.17 -8.53
CA SER A 182 -1.41 11.15 -7.15
C SER A 182 -0.72 9.83 -6.79
N LYS A 183 -1.28 8.69 -7.22
CA LYS A 183 -0.70 7.36 -6.95
C LYS A 183 0.58 7.09 -7.75
N ALA A 184 0.70 7.67 -8.95
CA ALA A 184 1.95 7.67 -9.72
C ALA A 184 3.02 8.54 -9.06
N ALA A 185 2.65 9.71 -8.53
CA ALA A 185 3.56 10.57 -7.77
C ALA A 185 4.13 9.85 -6.53
N ILE A 186 3.32 9.10 -5.81
CA ILE A 186 3.76 8.30 -4.65
C ILE A 186 4.80 7.25 -5.04
N GLN A 187 4.65 6.57 -6.18
CA GLN A 187 5.68 5.63 -6.67
C GLN A 187 7.00 6.32 -7.00
N ALA A 188 6.94 7.51 -7.62
CA ALA A 188 8.13 8.29 -7.90
C ALA A 188 8.85 8.74 -6.61
N LEU A 189 8.10 9.30 -5.65
CA LEU A 189 8.63 9.71 -4.35
C LEU A 189 9.24 8.53 -3.56
N THR A 190 8.65 7.35 -3.67
CA THR A 190 9.18 6.13 -3.03
C THR A 190 10.62 5.85 -3.48
N ARG A 191 10.88 5.92 -4.78
CA ARG A 191 12.22 5.69 -5.34
C ARG A 191 13.22 6.79 -4.93
N ASP A 192 12.78 8.05 -4.93
CA ASP A 192 13.61 9.17 -4.48
C ASP A 192 13.97 9.04 -2.99
N TRP A 193 13.00 8.69 -2.14
CA TRP A 193 13.27 8.50 -0.70
C TRP A 193 14.19 7.32 -0.44
N ALA A 194 14.05 6.24 -1.20
CA ALA A 194 14.97 5.09 -1.12
C ALA A 194 16.40 5.48 -1.48
N LEU A 195 16.59 6.30 -2.52
CA LEU A 195 17.91 6.82 -2.92
C LEU A 195 18.50 7.75 -1.88
N ILE A 196 17.73 8.76 -1.44
CA ILE A 196 18.23 9.84 -0.58
C ILE A 196 18.55 9.33 0.85
N HIS A 197 17.73 8.40 1.36
CA HIS A 197 17.79 7.96 2.76
C HIS A 197 18.34 6.54 2.95
N GLY A 198 18.80 5.88 1.88
CA GLY A 198 19.36 4.53 1.98
C GLY A 198 20.60 4.46 2.89
N GLN A 199 21.45 5.48 2.90
CA GLN A 199 22.61 5.54 3.79
C GLN A 199 22.23 5.76 5.27
N ASP A 200 21.04 6.30 5.53
CA ASP A 200 20.45 6.39 6.86
C ASP A 200 19.84 5.05 7.32
N ARG A 201 19.98 3.97 6.52
CA ARG A 201 19.34 2.68 6.72
C ARG A 201 17.81 2.76 6.72
N ILE A 202 17.25 3.74 6.03
CA ILE A 202 15.81 3.90 5.82
C ILE A 202 15.47 3.30 4.46
N ARG A 203 14.61 2.30 4.45
CA ARG A 203 14.04 1.70 3.24
C ARG A 203 12.74 2.42 2.90
N ALA A 204 12.46 2.63 1.63
CA ALA A 204 11.19 3.12 1.17
C ALA A 204 10.67 2.20 0.06
N ASN A 205 9.47 1.65 0.23
CA ASN A 205 8.83 0.75 -0.72
C ASN A 205 7.36 1.12 -0.92
N CYS A 206 6.80 0.68 -2.02
CA CYS A 206 5.42 0.96 -2.39
C CYS A 206 4.64 -0.33 -2.59
N ILE A 207 3.43 -0.43 -2.02
CA ILE A 207 2.47 -1.48 -2.33
C ILE A 207 1.48 -0.94 -3.37
N VAL A 208 1.42 -1.60 -4.53
CA VAL A 208 0.53 -1.22 -5.64
C VAL A 208 -0.72 -2.08 -5.58
N VAL A 209 -1.79 -1.50 -5.03
CA VAL A 209 -3.04 -2.21 -4.72
C VAL A 209 -3.88 -2.39 -5.97
N GLY A 210 -4.37 -3.61 -6.19
CA GLY A 210 -5.30 -3.96 -7.24
C GLY A 210 -6.77 -3.68 -6.87
N HIS A 211 -7.65 -4.54 -7.38
CA HIS A 211 -9.08 -4.48 -7.10
C HIS A 211 -9.37 -5.11 -5.73
N ALA A 212 -9.35 -4.28 -4.68
CA ALA A 212 -9.70 -4.70 -3.33
C ALA A 212 -11.09 -4.19 -2.92
N TYR A 213 -11.88 -5.06 -2.29
CA TYR A 213 -13.18 -4.72 -1.72
C TYR A 213 -12.97 -4.09 -0.33
N THR A 214 -13.02 -2.78 -0.30
CA THR A 214 -12.77 -1.93 0.86
C THR A 214 -13.75 -0.76 0.85
N PRO A 215 -13.89 0.03 1.93
CA PRO A 215 -14.81 1.18 1.96
C PRO A 215 -14.63 2.18 0.81
N MET A 216 -13.41 2.38 0.34
CA MET A 216 -13.12 3.24 -0.83
C MET A 216 -13.54 2.58 -2.16
N GLY A 217 -13.59 1.26 -2.21
CA GLY A 217 -13.84 0.47 -3.40
C GLY A 217 -15.23 -0.19 -3.42
N VAL A 218 -16.21 0.31 -2.64
CA VAL A 218 -17.56 -0.26 -2.64
C VAL A 218 -18.21 -0.16 -4.01
N THR A 219 -18.82 -1.25 -4.44
CA THR A 219 -19.60 -1.35 -5.69
C THR A 219 -20.65 -2.46 -5.54
N ASP A 220 -21.59 -2.52 -6.49
CA ASP A 220 -22.57 -3.59 -6.57
C ASP A 220 -21.94 -4.95 -6.96
N GLU A 221 -22.70 -6.02 -6.89
CA GLU A 221 -22.21 -7.37 -7.21
C GLU A 221 -21.72 -7.49 -8.67
N ALA A 222 -22.36 -6.81 -9.61
CA ALA A 222 -21.91 -6.78 -10.99
C ALA A 222 -20.53 -6.09 -11.12
N GLY A 223 -20.28 -5.05 -10.35
CA GLY A 223 -18.97 -4.38 -10.24
C GLY A 223 -17.93 -5.29 -9.63
N ARG A 224 -18.27 -6.03 -8.58
CA ARG A 224 -17.39 -7.00 -7.94
C ARG A 224 -17.04 -8.14 -8.91
N GLU A 225 -18.02 -8.67 -9.64
CA GLU A 225 -17.75 -9.69 -10.65
C GLU A 225 -16.79 -9.19 -11.75
N ARG A 226 -17.00 -7.96 -12.26
CA ARG A 226 -16.06 -7.37 -13.23
C ARG A 226 -14.61 -7.28 -12.68
N ARG A 227 -14.43 -7.00 -11.37
CA ARG A 227 -13.12 -6.98 -10.73
C ARG A 227 -12.50 -8.37 -10.64
N ARG A 228 -13.29 -9.38 -10.26
CA ARG A 228 -12.83 -10.79 -10.25
C ARG A 228 -12.37 -11.22 -11.63
N LEU A 229 -13.15 -10.93 -12.66
CA LEU A 229 -12.82 -11.24 -14.05
C LEU A 229 -11.63 -10.45 -14.60
N ALA A 230 -11.25 -9.33 -13.99
CA ALA A 230 -10.09 -8.53 -14.35
C ALA A 230 -8.79 -8.98 -13.67
N SER A 231 -8.80 -10.03 -12.85
CA SER A 231 -7.62 -10.59 -12.18
C SER A 231 -7.29 -11.99 -12.70
N LEU A 232 -6.00 -12.35 -12.72
CA LEU A 232 -5.57 -13.69 -13.16
C LEU A 232 -5.99 -14.79 -12.16
N LEU A 233 -6.14 -14.47 -10.88
CA LEU A 233 -6.58 -15.43 -9.88
C LEU A 233 -8.11 -15.58 -9.84
N GLY A 234 -8.87 -14.78 -10.60
CA GLY A 234 -10.33 -14.80 -10.60
C GLY A 234 -10.94 -14.35 -9.28
N THR A 235 -10.22 -13.59 -8.48
CA THR A 235 -10.64 -13.13 -7.14
C THR A 235 -10.59 -11.62 -7.01
N GLU A 236 -11.37 -11.08 -6.08
CA GLU A 236 -11.26 -9.73 -5.57
C GLU A 236 -10.51 -9.78 -4.24
N GLY A 237 -9.55 -8.87 -4.03
CA GLY A 237 -8.80 -8.80 -2.78
C GLY A 237 -9.60 -8.17 -1.64
N VAL A 238 -9.12 -8.33 -0.41
CA VAL A 238 -9.62 -7.68 0.79
C VAL A 238 -8.49 -6.93 1.50
N ALA A 239 -8.80 -6.11 2.50
CA ALA A 239 -7.81 -5.30 3.20
C ALA A 239 -6.65 -6.12 3.80
N TRP A 240 -6.91 -7.34 4.25
CA TRP A 240 -5.88 -8.26 4.77
C TRP A 240 -4.85 -8.69 3.73
N ASP A 241 -5.22 -8.80 2.44
CA ASP A 241 -4.28 -9.13 1.37
C ASP A 241 -3.22 -8.05 1.18
N ILE A 242 -3.52 -6.81 1.59
CA ILE A 242 -2.59 -5.68 1.56
C ILE A 242 -1.82 -5.55 2.88
N ALA A 243 -2.43 -5.91 4.00
CA ALA A 243 -1.82 -5.81 5.31
C ALA A 243 -0.64 -6.80 5.49
N TRP A 244 -0.71 -8.02 4.97
CA TRP A 244 0.39 -8.98 5.05
C TRP A 244 1.66 -8.54 4.31
N PRO A 245 1.63 -8.06 3.06
CA PRO A 245 2.78 -7.43 2.42
C PRO A 245 3.33 -6.23 3.19
N ALA A 246 2.47 -5.45 3.86
CA ALA A 246 2.93 -4.34 4.70
C ALA A 246 3.72 -4.85 5.92
N VAL A 247 3.28 -5.94 6.59
CA VAL A 247 4.06 -6.61 7.64
C VAL A 247 5.44 -7.05 7.12
N PHE A 248 5.49 -7.69 5.95
CA PHE A 248 6.75 -8.09 5.34
C PHE A 248 7.68 -6.89 5.09
N LEU A 249 7.16 -5.80 4.51
CA LEU A 249 7.95 -4.59 4.23
C LEU A 249 8.36 -3.83 5.50
N ALA A 250 7.61 -3.94 6.60
CA ALA A 250 7.97 -3.37 7.90
C ALA A 250 9.04 -4.21 8.63
N SER A 251 9.06 -5.51 8.40
CA SER A 251 9.95 -6.46 9.08
C SER A 251 11.38 -6.45 8.53
N ASP A 252 12.28 -7.08 9.27
CA ASP A 252 13.69 -7.25 8.87
C ASP A 252 13.86 -8.29 7.75
N GLU A 253 12.82 -9.07 7.43
CA GLU A 253 12.82 -9.99 6.29
C GLU A 253 13.02 -9.25 4.96
N SER A 254 12.53 -8.01 4.86
CA SER A 254 12.66 -7.14 3.68
C SER A 254 13.87 -6.18 3.75
N ARG A 255 14.86 -6.44 4.61
CA ARG A 255 16.02 -5.55 4.82
C ARG A 255 16.82 -5.22 3.56
N TRP A 256 16.71 -6.02 2.52
CA TRP A 256 17.40 -5.84 1.23
C TRP A 256 16.50 -5.34 0.11
N ILE A 257 15.29 -4.86 0.46
CA ILE A 257 14.29 -4.35 -0.49
C ILE A 257 14.07 -2.87 -0.21
N SER A 258 14.42 -2.01 -1.17
CA SER A 258 14.20 -0.58 -1.12
C SER A 258 14.01 -0.02 -2.53
N GLY A 259 13.08 0.92 -2.71
CA GLY A 259 12.73 1.50 -4.00
C GLY A 259 11.79 0.62 -4.84
N ALA A 260 11.25 -0.45 -4.28
CA ALA A 260 10.40 -1.39 -5.01
C ALA A 260 8.93 -0.91 -5.05
N ASP A 261 8.30 -1.14 -6.22
CA ASP A 261 6.85 -1.16 -6.38
C ASP A 261 6.39 -2.62 -6.35
N LEU A 262 5.68 -3.02 -5.29
CA LEU A 262 5.19 -4.39 -5.07
C LEU A 262 3.70 -4.49 -5.48
N PRO A 263 3.35 -5.09 -6.62
CA PRO A 263 1.97 -5.32 -6.99
C PRO A 263 1.31 -6.34 -6.06
N VAL A 264 0.13 -5.97 -5.54
CA VAL A 264 -0.77 -6.83 -4.77
C VAL A 264 -2.14 -6.71 -5.41
N ASP A 265 -2.34 -7.44 -6.50
CA ASP A 265 -3.41 -7.18 -7.47
C ASP A 265 -3.97 -8.45 -8.13
N ALA A 266 -3.68 -9.61 -7.57
CA ALA A 266 -4.08 -10.92 -8.14
C ALA A 266 -3.67 -11.09 -9.61
N GLY A 267 -2.54 -10.45 -10.01
CA GLY A 267 -2.02 -10.51 -11.38
C GLY A 267 -2.72 -9.59 -12.38
N ALA A 268 -3.59 -8.67 -11.94
CA ALA A 268 -4.35 -7.79 -12.84
C ALA A 268 -3.44 -6.92 -13.73
N THR A 269 -2.26 -6.52 -13.24
CA THR A 269 -1.29 -5.76 -14.05
C THR A 269 -0.26 -6.59 -14.79
N ALA A 270 -0.19 -7.89 -14.52
CA ALA A 270 0.76 -8.81 -15.17
C ALA A 270 0.34 -9.24 -16.58
N THR A 271 -0.86 -8.86 -17.00
CA THR A 271 -1.43 -9.23 -18.31
C THR A 271 -2.05 -8.05 -19.03
N THR A 272 -2.43 -8.27 -20.29
CA THR A 272 -3.19 -7.32 -21.10
C THR A 272 -4.68 -7.67 -21.11
N ALA A 273 -5.52 -6.72 -21.54
CA ALA A 273 -6.95 -6.97 -21.71
C ALA A 273 -7.23 -8.16 -22.66
N LEU A 274 -6.39 -8.34 -23.69
CA LEU A 274 -6.50 -9.47 -24.61
C LEU A 274 -6.18 -10.80 -23.90
N GLY A 275 -5.16 -10.85 -23.06
CA GLY A 275 -4.80 -12.04 -22.27
C GLY A 275 -5.94 -12.48 -21.34
N ILE A 276 -6.52 -11.54 -20.59
CA ILE A 276 -7.68 -11.79 -19.72
C ILE A 276 -8.89 -12.29 -20.54
N HIS A 277 -9.17 -11.64 -21.67
CA HIS A 277 -10.29 -12.03 -22.52
C HIS A 277 -10.14 -13.47 -23.05
N THR A 278 -8.94 -13.85 -23.46
CA THR A 278 -8.63 -15.21 -23.91
C THR A 278 -8.86 -16.22 -22.77
N LEU A 279 -8.39 -15.90 -21.58
CA LEU A 279 -8.51 -16.75 -20.39
C LEU A 279 -9.98 -16.99 -20.01
N ASN A 280 -10.80 -15.94 -20.08
CA ASN A 280 -12.23 -16.00 -19.72
C ASN A 280 -13.08 -16.73 -20.76
N ARG A 281 -12.65 -16.80 -22.05
CA ARG A 281 -13.39 -17.50 -23.13
C ARG A 281 -13.04 -18.98 -23.25
N SER A 282 -11.84 -19.39 -22.90
CA SER A 282 -11.38 -20.76 -23.09
C SER A 282 -11.89 -21.76 -22.07
N GLY A 283 -12.75 -21.36 -21.13
CA GLY A 283 -13.31 -22.20 -20.08
C GLY A 283 -12.30 -23.29 -19.71
N ARG A 284 -11.51 -23.10 -18.65
CA ARG A 284 -10.38 -23.90 -18.21
C ARG A 284 -10.44 -25.38 -18.66
N THR A 285 -9.87 -25.71 -19.81
CA THR A 285 -9.45 -27.08 -20.13
C THR A 285 -7.93 -27.13 -20.06
N ASP A 286 -7.42 -28.02 -19.23
CA ASP A 286 -5.98 -28.27 -19.07
C ASP A 286 -5.35 -28.55 -20.43
N GLY A 287 -4.56 -27.62 -20.95
CA GLY A 287 -3.73 -27.82 -22.14
C GLY A 287 -3.77 -26.77 -23.25
N GLU A 288 -4.71 -25.83 -23.28
CA GLU A 288 -4.84 -24.84 -24.36
C GLU A 288 -4.53 -23.39 -23.91
N LEU A 289 -3.33 -23.16 -23.42
CA LEU A 289 -2.77 -21.80 -23.23
C LEU A 289 -1.71 -21.53 -24.33
N GLY A 290 -2.15 -21.50 -25.59
CA GLY A 290 -1.36 -20.98 -26.68
C GLY A 290 -2.25 -20.18 -27.63
N PRO A 291 -1.84 -18.99 -28.12
CA PRO A 291 -2.50 -18.42 -29.26
C PRO A 291 -2.35 -19.43 -30.41
N SER A 292 -3.47 -19.96 -30.87
CA SER A 292 -3.49 -20.64 -32.16
C SER A 292 -3.11 -19.60 -33.21
N ILE A 293 -1.84 -19.54 -33.56
CA ILE A 293 -1.39 -18.79 -34.73
C ILE A 293 -2.08 -19.48 -35.90
N PRO A 294 -3.04 -18.83 -36.60
CA PRO A 294 -3.61 -19.45 -37.79
C PRO A 294 -2.45 -19.77 -38.76
N PRO A 295 -2.47 -20.92 -39.43
CA PRO A 295 -1.44 -21.24 -40.39
C PRO A 295 -1.38 -20.08 -41.40
N SER A 296 -0.19 -19.55 -41.62
CA SER A 296 0.03 -18.53 -42.64
C SER A 296 -0.43 -19.09 -43.96
N THR A 297 -1.55 -18.57 -44.47
CA THR A 297 -1.94 -18.80 -45.86
C THR A 297 -0.92 -18.08 -46.72
N SER A 298 0.14 -18.77 -47.11
CA SER A 298 1.03 -18.33 -48.17
C SER A 298 0.25 -18.38 -49.48
N SER A 299 -0.40 -17.28 -49.84
CA SER A 299 -0.89 -17.05 -51.19
C SER A 299 0.33 -16.73 -52.07
N THR A 300 0.95 -17.72 -52.65
CA THR A 300 1.79 -17.56 -53.83
C THR A 300 0.87 -17.22 -54.98
N SER A 301 0.71 -15.94 -55.29
CA SER A 301 0.19 -15.51 -56.59
C SER A 301 1.31 -15.69 -57.62
N PRO A 302 1.10 -16.39 -58.74
CA PRO A 302 2.08 -16.41 -59.81
C PRO A 302 2.12 -15.04 -60.52
N VAL A 303 3.32 -14.47 -60.60
CA VAL A 303 3.61 -13.32 -61.46
C VAL A 303 3.64 -13.87 -62.88
N THR A 304 2.72 -13.39 -63.72
CA THR A 304 2.83 -13.39 -65.21
C THR A 304 3.03 -11.98 -65.68
#